data_9fff8d6597dde6dea5222de09b719e69
#
_entry.id   9fff8d6597dde6dea5222de09b719e69
#
_cell.length_a   1.000
_cell.length_b   1.000
_cell.length_c   1.000
_cell.angle_alpha   90.00
_cell.angle_beta   90.00
_cell.angle_gamma   90.00
#
_symmetry.space_group_name_H-M   'P 1'
#
loop_
_entity.id
_entity.type
_entity.pdbx_description
1 polymer ?
#
loop_
_entity_poly.entity_id
_entity_poly.type
_entity_poly.pdbx_seq_one_letter_code
_entity_poly.pdbx_strand_id
1 'polypeptide(L)'
;MKRFLLPILAALALPTAVLADSIAIQKAYAASILGGNLCFLRQGRLTKQSFVLNVENLMLKKGYDINLLYKDNVRRAGKLIANKLNNDCTSQDFLRDREFMLQIAETLR
;
A
#
# COMPACT_ATOMS: atom_id res chain seq x y z
N MET A 1 20.26 7.93 -31.49
CA MET A 1 21.14 7.84 -30.31
C MET A 1 20.82 8.91 -29.29
N LYS A 2 20.85 10.19 -29.69
CA LYS A 2 20.50 11.27 -28.77
C LYS A 2 19.09 11.14 -28.19
N ARG A 3 18.19 10.51 -28.93
CA ARG A 3 16.81 10.28 -28.46
C ARG A 3 16.71 9.33 -27.29
N PHE A 4 17.71 8.49 -27.09
CA PHE A 4 17.75 7.57 -25.97
C PHE A 4 18.37 8.20 -24.73
N LEU A 5 19.30 9.14 -24.93
CA LEU A 5 19.96 9.80 -23.81
C LEU A 5 19.02 10.72 -23.05
N LEU A 6 18.21 11.52 -23.78
CA LEU A 6 17.27 12.43 -23.16
C LEU A 6 16.20 11.72 -22.34
N PRO A 7 15.52 10.67 -22.86
CA PRO A 7 14.58 9.91 -22.06
C PRO A 7 15.23 9.21 -20.87
N ILE A 8 16.46 8.73 -21.03
CA ILE A 8 17.20 8.09 -19.95
C ILE A 8 17.54 9.09 -18.86
N LEU A 9 18.00 10.29 -19.23
CA LEU A 9 18.30 11.35 -18.27
C LEU A 9 17.04 11.81 -17.55
N ALA A 10 15.92 11.93 -18.27
CA ALA A 10 14.65 12.27 -17.67
C ALA A 10 14.21 11.18 -16.70
N ALA A 11 14.39 9.90 -17.07
CA ALA A 11 14.07 8.79 -16.20
C ALA A 11 14.96 8.73 -14.96
N LEU A 12 16.21 9.17 -15.06
CA LEU A 12 17.13 9.26 -13.93
C LEU A 12 16.81 10.44 -13.02
N ALA A 13 16.33 11.54 -13.59
CA ALA A 13 15.93 12.71 -12.81
C ALA A 13 14.59 12.49 -12.11
N LEU A 14 13.63 11.87 -12.78
CA LEU A 14 12.30 11.59 -12.26
C LEU A 14 12.32 10.72 -10.99
N PRO A 15 13.15 9.66 -10.87
CA PRO A 15 13.12 8.82 -9.68
C PRO A 15 13.32 9.57 -8.37
N THR A 16 14.10 10.63 -8.35
CA THR A 16 14.34 11.40 -7.13
C THR A 16 13.08 12.15 -6.69
N ALA A 17 12.41 12.82 -7.63
CA ALA A 17 11.16 13.52 -7.34
C ALA A 17 10.03 12.53 -7.04
N VAL A 18 9.97 11.42 -7.80
CA VAL A 18 8.98 10.38 -7.60
C VAL A 18 9.19 9.68 -6.26
N LEU A 19 10.43 9.50 -5.79
CA LEU A 19 10.70 8.91 -4.49
C LEU A 19 10.17 9.78 -3.34
N ALA A 20 10.24 11.12 -3.47
CA ALA A 20 9.66 12.01 -2.47
C ALA A 20 8.15 11.84 -2.36
N ASP A 21 7.46 11.74 -3.51
CA ASP A 21 6.02 11.50 -3.55
C ASP A 21 5.68 10.03 -3.27
N SER A 22 6.59 9.11 -3.64
CA SER A 22 6.31 7.68 -3.59
C SER A 22 6.26 7.12 -2.17
N ILE A 23 6.85 7.79 -1.17
CA ILE A 23 6.74 7.32 0.22
C ILE A 23 5.29 7.34 0.69
N ALA A 24 4.56 8.41 0.42
CA ALA A 24 3.15 8.49 0.75
C ALA A 24 2.34 7.44 -0.02
N ILE A 25 2.66 7.26 -1.31
CA ILE A 25 2.03 6.24 -2.16
C ILE A 25 2.34 4.84 -1.63
N GLN A 26 3.59 4.58 -1.26
CA GLN A 26 4.01 3.29 -0.71
C GLN A 26 3.28 2.97 0.59
N LYS A 27 3.15 3.96 1.49
CA LYS A 27 2.41 3.78 2.74
C LYS A 27 0.94 3.48 2.48
N ALA A 28 0.32 4.20 1.55
CA ALA A 28 -1.08 3.97 1.19
C ALA A 28 -1.27 2.58 0.58
N TYR A 29 -0.36 2.17 -0.30
CA TYR A 29 -0.39 0.84 -0.88
C TYR A 29 -0.21 -0.23 0.19
N ALA A 30 0.77 -0.06 1.07
CA ALA A 30 1.03 -0.99 2.17
C ALA A 30 -0.20 -1.13 3.07
N ALA A 31 -0.84 -0.02 3.44
CA ALA A 31 -2.05 -0.05 4.25
C ALA A 31 -3.18 -0.78 3.54
N SER A 32 -3.33 -0.56 2.23
CA SER A 32 -4.39 -1.20 1.43
C SER A 32 -4.21 -2.70 1.34
N ILE A 33 -3.00 -3.17 1.06
CA ILE A 33 -2.75 -4.62 0.98
C ILE A 33 -2.83 -5.28 2.36
N LEU A 34 -2.40 -4.60 3.42
CA LEU A 34 -2.58 -5.09 4.78
C LEU A 34 -4.07 -5.22 5.09
N GLY A 35 -4.85 -4.22 4.76
CA GLY A 35 -6.30 -4.23 5.02
C GLY A 35 -7.01 -5.36 4.29
N GLY A 36 -6.76 -5.52 3.00
CA GLY A 36 -7.36 -6.59 2.21
C GLY A 36 -6.96 -7.98 2.70
N ASN A 37 -5.68 -8.19 2.95
CA ASN A 37 -5.20 -9.49 3.42
C ASN A 37 -5.63 -9.77 4.85
N LEU A 38 -5.69 -8.75 5.72
CA LEU A 38 -6.20 -8.91 7.08
C LEU A 38 -7.67 -9.31 7.07
N CYS A 39 -8.45 -8.76 6.14
CA CYS A 39 -9.85 -9.16 5.94
C CYS A 39 -9.94 -10.67 5.62
N PHE A 40 -9.12 -11.16 4.70
CA PHE A 40 -9.06 -12.60 4.37
C PHE A 40 -8.59 -13.43 5.56
N LEU A 41 -7.61 -12.95 6.31
CA LEU A 41 -7.11 -13.63 7.50
C LEU A 41 -8.22 -13.79 8.54
N ARG A 42 -9.00 -12.72 8.78
CA ARG A 42 -10.12 -12.74 9.74
C ARG A 42 -11.21 -13.71 9.33
N GLN A 43 -11.36 -13.96 8.03
CA GLN A 43 -12.32 -14.93 7.50
C GLN A 43 -11.79 -16.37 7.52
N GLY A 44 -10.57 -16.59 7.99
CA GLY A 44 -9.96 -17.90 8.00
C GLY A 44 -9.51 -18.38 6.62
N ARG A 45 -9.43 -17.48 5.62
CA ARG A 45 -9.05 -17.81 4.24
C ARG A 45 -7.56 -17.73 4.00
N LEU A 46 -6.81 -17.21 4.95
CA LEU A 46 -5.35 -17.16 4.96
C LEU A 46 -4.83 -17.59 6.31
N THR A 47 -3.66 -18.23 6.31
CA THR A 47 -2.89 -18.43 7.53
C THR A 47 -2.07 -17.18 7.82
N LYS A 48 -1.60 -17.01 9.05
CA LYS A 48 -0.72 -15.90 9.42
C LYS A 48 0.54 -15.90 8.55
N GLN A 49 1.09 -17.07 8.28
CA GLN A 49 2.28 -17.21 7.45
C GLN A 49 2.01 -16.76 6.01
N SER A 50 0.91 -17.21 5.43
CA SER A 50 0.52 -16.80 4.07
C SER A 50 0.22 -15.30 4.01
N PHE A 51 -0.37 -14.74 5.06
CA PHE A 51 -0.62 -13.30 5.16
C PHE A 51 0.69 -12.51 5.02
N VAL A 52 1.70 -12.86 5.83
CA VAL A 52 2.99 -12.16 5.81
C VAL A 52 3.65 -12.29 4.44
N LEU A 53 3.69 -13.51 3.88
CA LEU A 53 4.30 -13.75 2.57
C LEU A 53 3.60 -12.96 1.47
N ASN A 54 2.27 -12.91 1.49
CA ASN A 54 1.50 -12.20 0.47
C ASN A 54 1.79 -10.70 0.49
N VAL A 55 1.74 -10.08 1.67
CA VAL A 55 1.93 -8.63 1.75
C VAL A 55 3.36 -8.24 1.41
N GLU A 56 4.34 -9.02 1.86
CA GLU A 56 5.74 -8.76 1.52
C GLU A 56 5.99 -8.93 0.03
N ASN A 57 5.46 -9.98 -0.58
CA ASN A 57 5.62 -10.21 -2.01
C ASN A 57 4.98 -9.11 -2.85
N LEU A 58 3.81 -8.61 -2.44
CA LEU A 58 3.16 -7.51 -3.14
C LEU A 58 4.00 -6.22 -3.09
N MET A 59 4.61 -5.93 -1.93
CA MET A 59 5.51 -4.80 -1.81
C MET A 59 6.74 -4.96 -2.69
N LEU A 60 7.34 -6.16 -2.69
CA LEU A 60 8.54 -6.44 -3.49
C LEU A 60 8.26 -6.32 -4.98
N LYS A 61 7.10 -6.79 -5.45
CA LYS A 61 6.72 -6.66 -6.86
C LYS A 61 6.64 -5.21 -7.32
N LYS A 62 6.26 -4.31 -6.41
CA LYS A 62 6.21 -2.88 -6.69
C LYS A 62 7.57 -2.20 -6.54
N GLY A 63 8.56 -2.88 -6.00
CA GLY A 63 9.84 -2.28 -5.64
C GLY A 63 9.74 -1.37 -4.43
N TYR A 64 8.77 -1.60 -3.57
CA TYR A 64 8.52 -0.79 -2.38
C TYR A 64 9.26 -1.37 -1.17
N ASP A 65 9.46 -0.53 -0.16
CA ASP A 65 10.15 -0.90 1.07
C ASP A 65 9.22 -1.73 1.97
N ILE A 66 9.54 -3.01 2.16
CA ILE A 66 8.73 -3.91 2.99
C ILE A 66 8.68 -3.48 4.45
N ASN A 67 9.65 -2.70 4.92
CA ASN A 67 9.67 -2.22 6.30
C ASN A 67 8.49 -1.29 6.60
N LEU A 68 7.89 -0.69 5.57
CA LEU A 68 6.69 0.13 5.73
C LEU A 68 5.51 -0.67 6.29
N LEU A 69 5.45 -1.98 5.99
CA LEU A 69 4.40 -2.85 6.49
C LEU A 69 4.39 -2.96 8.01
N TYR A 70 5.53 -2.72 8.64
CA TYR A 70 5.70 -2.90 10.09
C TYR A 70 5.62 -1.61 10.88
N LYS A 71 5.40 -0.47 10.21
CA LYS A 71 5.20 0.80 10.90
C LYS A 71 3.83 0.84 11.55
N ASP A 72 3.76 1.38 12.76
CA ASP A 72 2.51 1.43 13.54
C ASP A 72 1.40 2.16 12.81
N ASN A 73 1.70 3.29 12.18
CA ASN A 73 0.69 4.07 11.46
C ASN A 73 0.14 3.31 10.25
N VAL A 74 1.00 2.60 9.52
CA VAL A 74 0.59 1.77 8.38
C VAL A 74 -0.28 0.61 8.85
N ARG A 75 0.10 -0.03 9.94
CA ARG A 75 -0.68 -1.14 10.51
C ARG A 75 -2.04 -0.66 11.00
N ARG A 76 -2.10 0.50 11.65
CA ARG A 76 -3.38 1.07 12.08
C ARG A 76 -4.28 1.38 10.91
N ALA A 77 -3.74 1.99 9.85
CA ALA A 77 -4.49 2.27 8.63
C ALA A 77 -5.00 0.97 8.00
N GLY A 78 -4.16 -0.07 7.95
CA GLY A 78 -4.55 -1.39 7.46
C GLY A 78 -5.73 -1.97 8.23
N LYS A 79 -5.73 -1.86 9.56
CA LYS A 79 -6.85 -2.33 10.39
C LYS A 79 -8.13 -1.55 10.13
N LEU A 80 -8.02 -0.23 9.94
CA LEU A 80 -9.17 0.60 9.60
C LEU A 80 -9.76 0.16 8.26
N ILE A 81 -8.93 -0.11 7.27
CA ILE A 81 -9.37 -0.58 5.96
C ILE A 81 -10.04 -1.95 6.09
N ALA A 82 -9.43 -2.88 6.83
CA ALA A 82 -10.00 -4.21 7.04
C ALA A 82 -11.40 -4.12 7.67
N ASN A 83 -11.57 -3.24 8.64
CA ASN A 83 -12.86 -3.01 9.29
C ASN A 83 -13.88 -2.43 8.32
N LYS A 84 -13.44 -1.56 7.42
CA LYS A 84 -14.32 -0.93 6.42
C LYS A 84 -14.75 -1.93 5.35
N LEU A 85 -13.86 -2.86 4.99
CA LEU A 85 -14.16 -3.89 3.99
C LEU A 85 -15.25 -4.87 4.45
N ASN A 86 -15.30 -5.10 5.75
CA ASN A 86 -16.29 -6.00 6.34
C ASN A 86 -16.18 -7.42 5.74
N ASN A 87 -17.19 -7.88 5.00
CA ASN A 87 -17.21 -9.24 4.44
C ASN A 87 -16.65 -9.31 3.02
N ASP A 88 -16.55 -8.19 2.32
CA ASP A 88 -16.02 -8.15 0.95
C ASP A 88 -14.59 -7.63 0.95
N CYS A 89 -13.66 -8.56 1.08
CA CYS A 89 -12.23 -8.24 1.18
C CYS A 89 -11.63 -7.66 -0.10
N THR A 90 -12.33 -7.74 -1.22
CA THR A 90 -11.86 -7.22 -2.51
C THR A 90 -12.55 -5.94 -2.91
N SER A 91 -13.49 -5.45 -2.10
CA SER A 91 -14.22 -4.23 -2.39
C SER A 91 -13.30 -3.02 -2.39
N GLN A 92 -13.48 -2.14 -3.36
CA GLN A 92 -12.77 -0.88 -3.45
C GLN A 92 -13.69 0.31 -3.18
N ASP A 93 -14.89 0.06 -2.69
CA ASP A 93 -15.88 1.12 -2.44
C ASP A 93 -15.42 2.13 -1.40
N PHE A 94 -14.53 1.71 -0.48
CA PHE A 94 -13.99 2.62 0.53
C PHE A 94 -13.20 3.78 -0.11
N LEU A 95 -12.68 3.60 -1.32
CA LEU A 95 -11.95 4.66 -2.02
C LEU A 95 -12.84 5.85 -2.38
N ARG A 96 -14.15 5.63 -2.45
CA ARG A 96 -15.14 6.67 -2.76
C ARG A 96 -15.62 7.40 -1.50
N ASP A 97 -15.32 6.87 -0.34
CA ASP A 97 -15.69 7.48 0.93
C ASP A 97 -14.62 8.51 1.30
N ARG A 98 -14.91 9.77 1.03
CA ARG A 98 -13.97 10.87 1.21
C ARG A 98 -13.53 11.01 2.66
N GLU A 99 -14.48 10.96 3.59
CA GLU A 99 -14.17 11.11 5.01
C GLU A 99 -13.25 9.98 5.49
N PHE A 100 -13.54 8.77 5.06
CA PHE A 100 -12.71 7.61 5.37
C PHE A 100 -11.31 7.77 4.80
N MET A 101 -11.20 8.20 3.55
CA MET A 101 -9.88 8.41 2.91
C MET A 101 -9.08 9.50 3.60
N LEU A 102 -9.73 10.56 4.08
CA LEU A 102 -9.06 11.59 4.88
C LEU A 102 -8.57 11.03 6.21
N GLN A 103 -9.35 10.16 6.85
CA GLN A 103 -8.95 9.49 8.08
C GLN A 103 -7.71 8.62 7.85
N ILE A 104 -7.68 7.86 6.75
CA ILE A 104 -6.53 7.05 6.38
C ILE A 104 -5.30 7.93 6.14
N ALA A 105 -5.44 9.00 5.38
CA ALA A 105 -4.36 9.94 5.11
C ALA A 105 -3.79 10.52 6.41
N GLU A 106 -4.66 10.90 7.34
CA GLU A 106 -4.25 11.42 8.64
C GLU A 106 -3.51 10.36 9.46
N THR A 107 -3.99 9.13 9.43
CA THR A 107 -3.36 8.02 10.16
C THR A 107 -1.95 7.72 9.61
N LEU A 108 -1.74 7.91 8.31
CA LEU A 108 -0.47 7.60 7.65
C LEU A 108 0.58 8.71 7.77
N ARG A 109 0.25 9.83 8.35
CA ARG A 109 1.21 10.94 8.53
C ARG A 109 2.36 10.62 9.48
#